data_8721ca9d6fcab8a369ec16658ff5fc8c
#
_entry.id   8721ca9d6fcab8a369ec16658ff5fc8c
#
_cell.length_a   1.000
_cell.length_b   1.000
_cell.length_c   1.000
_cell.angle_alpha   90.00
_cell.angle_beta   90.00
_cell.angle_gamma   90.00
#
_symmetry.space_group_name_H-M   'P 1'
#
loop_
_entity.id
_entity.type
_entity.pdbx_description
1 polymer ?
#
loop_
_entity_poly.entity_id
_entity_poly.type
_entity_poly.pdbx_seq_one_letter_code
_entity_poly.pdbx_strand_id
1 'polypeptide(L)'
;MSTASFHLDTNLINDANNLKFGIVVSSWNNNITDDLLEGCLKVLYSNNVPESNIQIINVPGSFELVYGCKIMQEKEVDVVIAIGCVIKGETKHFDFICNATSNGIKDLNVNGNCPVIFCVLTDNTLEQSIARSGGKFGN
;
A
#
# COMPACT_ATOMS: atom_id res chain seq x y z
N MET A 1 -8.42 15.61 -0.20
CA MET A 1 -7.34 15.65 0.79
C MET A 1 -6.54 16.92 0.59
N SER A 2 -6.04 17.51 1.67
CA SER A 2 -5.22 18.71 1.64
C SER A 2 -3.94 18.45 0.84
N THR A 3 -3.52 19.43 0.01
CA THR A 3 -2.21 19.46 -0.65
C THR A 3 -1.07 19.84 0.32
N ALA A 4 -1.34 19.89 1.63
CA ALA A 4 -0.32 20.15 2.62
C ALA A 4 0.68 18.99 2.64
N SER A 5 1.94 19.29 2.38
CA SER A 5 3.04 18.34 2.51
C SER A 5 3.22 18.00 4.00
N PHE A 6 3.08 16.72 4.33
CA PHE A 6 3.53 16.21 5.61
C PHE A 6 5.03 15.95 5.50
N HIS A 7 5.82 16.67 6.28
CA HIS A 7 7.25 16.42 6.39
C HIS A 7 7.47 15.50 7.60
N LEU A 8 7.83 14.26 7.33
CA LEU A 8 8.30 13.36 8.36
C LEU A 8 9.69 13.85 8.84
N ASP A 9 9.85 14.05 10.13
CA ASP A 9 11.20 14.25 10.69
C ASP A 9 11.93 12.91 10.69
N THR A 10 12.78 12.70 9.68
CA THR A 10 13.54 11.46 9.52
C THR A 10 14.52 11.20 10.67
N ASN A 11 14.84 12.21 11.50
CA ASN A 11 15.65 12.00 12.71
C ASN A 11 14.90 11.24 13.81
N LEU A 12 13.57 11.11 13.71
CA LEU A 12 12.76 10.33 14.63
C LEU A 12 12.62 8.85 14.20
N ILE A 13 13.09 8.49 12.99
CA ILE A 13 13.04 7.12 12.51
C ILE A 13 14.24 6.37 13.09
N ASN A 14 13.97 5.50 14.06
CA ASN A 14 14.95 4.53 14.50
C ASN A 14 15.25 3.55 13.38
N ASP A 15 16.42 2.92 13.43
CA ASP A 15 16.82 1.85 12.51
C ASP A 15 15.74 0.75 12.44
N ALA A 16 15.23 0.50 11.24
CA ALA A 16 14.17 -0.47 10.99
C ALA A 16 14.70 -1.88 10.65
N ASN A 17 15.99 -2.13 10.85
CA ASN A 17 16.67 -3.37 10.44
C ASN A 17 16.09 -4.65 11.06
N ASN A 18 15.44 -4.55 12.22
CA ASN A 18 14.85 -5.68 12.93
C ASN A 18 13.35 -5.86 12.62
N LEU A 19 12.72 -4.93 11.91
CA LEU A 19 11.30 -5.01 11.58
C LEU A 19 11.07 -5.90 10.37
N LYS A 20 9.98 -6.68 10.41
CA LYS A 20 9.53 -7.54 9.32
C LYS A 20 8.31 -6.94 8.64
N PHE A 21 8.36 -6.83 7.32
CA PHE A 21 7.34 -6.21 6.50
C PHE A 21 6.65 -7.23 5.61
N GLY A 22 5.31 -7.22 5.63
CA GLY A 22 4.50 -7.89 4.64
C GLY A 22 3.97 -6.87 3.62
N ILE A 23 4.13 -7.13 2.32
CA ILE A 23 3.62 -6.27 1.26
C ILE A 23 2.62 -7.07 0.43
N VAL A 24 1.42 -6.55 0.29
CA VAL A 24 0.37 -7.16 -0.53
C VAL A 24 0.06 -6.23 -1.70
N VAL A 25 0.28 -6.71 -2.92
CA VAL A 25 0.23 -5.90 -4.14
C VAL A 25 -0.90 -6.36 -5.05
N SER A 26 -1.76 -5.43 -5.46
CA SER A 26 -2.76 -5.68 -6.50
C SER A 26 -2.10 -5.77 -7.88
N SER A 27 -2.39 -6.84 -8.62
CA SER A 27 -1.91 -7.01 -10.00
C SER A 27 -2.71 -6.18 -11.03
N TRP A 28 -3.91 -5.70 -10.65
CA TRP A 28 -4.67 -4.81 -11.51
C TRP A 28 -4.06 -3.40 -11.52
N ASN A 29 -3.91 -2.79 -12.69
CA ASN A 29 -3.16 -1.55 -12.93
C ASN A 29 -1.68 -1.69 -12.52
N ASN A 30 -1.03 -2.78 -12.95
CA ASN A 30 0.32 -3.12 -12.53
C ASN A 30 1.37 -2.05 -12.89
N ASN A 31 1.20 -1.30 -13.96
CA ASN A 31 2.06 -0.15 -14.29
C ASN A 31 2.08 0.93 -13.19
N ILE A 32 1.03 1.01 -12.37
CA ILE A 32 0.96 1.93 -11.23
C ILE A 32 1.41 1.24 -9.94
N THR A 33 0.94 0.01 -9.70
CA THR A 33 1.24 -0.69 -8.45
C THR A 33 2.70 -1.16 -8.37
N ASP A 34 3.35 -1.44 -9.52
CA ASP A 34 4.79 -1.75 -9.57
C ASP A 34 5.63 -0.51 -9.20
N ASP A 35 5.28 0.68 -9.71
CA ASP A 35 5.93 1.94 -9.33
C ASP A 35 5.77 2.22 -7.82
N LEU A 36 4.56 2.01 -7.26
CA LEU A 36 4.31 2.16 -5.83
C LEU A 36 5.13 1.17 -4.99
N LEU A 37 5.24 -0.07 -5.46
CA LEU A 37 6.07 -1.09 -4.81
C LEU A 37 7.55 -0.70 -4.84
N GLU A 38 8.05 -0.22 -5.98
CA GLU A 38 9.45 0.24 -6.09
C GLU A 38 9.74 1.37 -5.11
N GLY A 39 8.86 2.37 -5.02
CA GLY A 39 8.99 3.46 -4.05
C GLY A 39 8.97 2.97 -2.60
N CYS A 40 8.07 2.04 -2.28
CA CYS A 40 8.01 1.40 -0.97
C CYS A 40 9.32 0.68 -0.62
N LEU A 41 9.82 -0.18 -1.51
CA LEU A 41 11.07 -0.93 -1.32
C LEU A 41 12.27 -0.01 -1.17
N LYS A 42 12.34 1.06 -1.96
CA LYS A 42 13.40 2.08 -1.86
C LYS A 42 13.45 2.71 -0.47
N VAL A 43 12.31 3.04 0.11
CA VAL A 43 12.23 3.60 1.48
C VAL A 43 12.65 2.55 2.51
N LEU A 44 12.20 1.31 2.40
CA LEU A 44 12.57 0.24 3.33
C LEU A 44 14.08 -0.02 3.30
N TYR A 45 14.68 -0.15 2.13
CA TYR A 45 16.13 -0.38 1.98
C TYR A 45 16.96 0.83 2.47
N SER A 46 16.49 2.05 2.25
CA SER A 46 17.18 3.25 2.76
C SER A 46 17.16 3.37 4.29
N ASN A 47 16.25 2.64 4.95
CA ASN A 47 16.15 2.51 6.41
C ASN A 47 16.71 1.18 6.94
N ASN A 48 17.62 0.56 6.19
CA ASN A 48 18.37 -0.64 6.56
C ASN A 48 17.52 -1.91 6.77
N VAL A 49 16.30 -1.97 6.20
CA VAL A 49 15.49 -3.20 6.23
C VAL A 49 16.13 -4.23 5.30
N PRO A 50 16.57 -5.40 5.80
CA PRO A 50 17.14 -6.42 4.94
C PRO A 50 16.04 -7.10 4.11
N GLU A 51 16.39 -7.54 2.90
CA GLU A 51 15.47 -8.23 1.99
C GLU A 51 14.80 -9.46 2.65
N SER A 52 15.55 -10.17 3.49
CA SER A 52 15.04 -11.33 4.26
C SER A 52 13.87 -10.99 5.18
N ASN A 53 13.69 -9.73 5.53
CA ASN A 53 12.62 -9.24 6.38
C ASN A 53 11.41 -8.70 5.59
N ILE A 54 11.44 -8.83 4.26
CA ILE A 54 10.35 -8.36 3.39
C ILE A 54 9.70 -9.58 2.72
N GLN A 55 8.39 -9.73 2.95
CA GLN A 55 7.57 -10.74 2.28
C GLN A 55 6.59 -10.05 1.35
N ILE A 56 6.58 -10.45 0.08
CA ILE A 56 5.68 -9.87 -0.94
C ILE A 56 4.75 -10.95 -1.46
N ILE A 57 3.45 -10.64 -1.55
CA ILE A 57 2.45 -11.46 -2.24
C ILE A 57 1.63 -10.61 -3.18
N ASN A 58 1.21 -11.20 -4.29
CA ASN A 58 0.31 -10.56 -5.24
C ASN A 58 -1.11 -11.08 -5.08
N VAL A 59 -2.08 -10.18 -5.28
CA VAL A 59 -3.52 -10.48 -5.35
C VAL A 59 -4.09 -9.95 -6.67
N PRO A 60 -5.22 -10.50 -7.17
CA PRO A 60 -5.76 -10.09 -8.48
C PRO A 60 -6.09 -8.60 -8.58
N GLY A 61 -6.75 -8.04 -7.58
CA GLY A 61 -7.23 -6.66 -7.59
C GLY A 61 -7.26 -6.03 -6.20
N SER A 62 -7.64 -4.75 -6.15
CA SER A 62 -7.69 -4.01 -4.89
C SER A 62 -8.73 -4.54 -3.90
N PHE A 63 -9.78 -5.21 -4.39
CA PHE A 63 -10.76 -5.87 -3.53
C PHE A 63 -10.14 -7.02 -2.71
N GLU A 64 -9.28 -7.82 -3.34
CA GLU A 64 -8.60 -8.96 -2.72
C GLU A 64 -7.45 -8.55 -1.78
N LEU A 65 -7.05 -7.26 -1.76
CA LEU A 65 -6.08 -6.75 -0.78
C LEU A 65 -6.52 -7.04 0.65
N VAL A 66 -7.82 -6.94 0.95
CA VAL A 66 -8.34 -7.21 2.30
C VAL A 66 -8.02 -8.64 2.73
N TYR A 67 -8.29 -9.63 1.86
CA TYR A 67 -7.99 -11.03 2.14
C TYR A 67 -6.48 -11.28 2.21
N GLY A 68 -5.73 -10.74 1.24
CA GLY A 68 -4.27 -10.87 1.21
C GLY A 68 -3.60 -10.29 2.46
N CYS A 69 -4.04 -9.12 2.91
CA CYS A 69 -3.55 -8.50 4.14
C CYS A 69 -3.91 -9.31 5.39
N LYS A 70 -5.12 -9.91 5.44
CA LYS A 70 -5.50 -10.81 6.52
C LYS A 70 -4.56 -12.01 6.62
N ILE A 71 -4.27 -12.67 5.49
CA ILE A 71 -3.32 -13.79 5.43
C ILE A 71 -1.90 -13.33 5.83
N MET A 72 -1.50 -12.14 5.42
CA MET A 72 -0.18 -11.59 5.77
C MET A 72 -0.06 -11.28 7.26
N GLN A 73 -1.13 -10.78 7.91
CA GLN A 73 -1.16 -10.57 9.35
C GLN A 73 -1.05 -11.86 10.17
N GLU A 74 -1.36 -13.02 9.60
CA GLU A 74 -1.21 -14.34 10.24
C GLU A 74 0.23 -14.87 10.17
N LYS A 75 1.11 -14.17 9.44
CA LYS A 75 2.55 -14.46 9.39
C LYS A 75 3.30 -13.64 10.44
N GLU A 76 4.56 -14.00 10.66
CA GLU A 76 5.44 -13.26 11.57
C GLU A 76 5.93 -11.95 10.93
N VAL A 77 5.04 -10.97 10.78
CA VAL A 77 5.36 -9.61 10.30
C VAL A 77 4.91 -8.56 11.32
N ASP A 78 5.65 -7.46 11.39
CA ASP A 78 5.37 -6.35 12.31
C ASP A 78 4.38 -5.34 11.70
N VAL A 79 4.33 -5.26 10.37
CA VAL A 79 3.45 -4.37 9.63
C VAL A 79 3.13 -4.94 8.24
N VAL A 80 1.91 -4.69 7.76
CA VAL A 80 1.50 -5.01 6.39
C VAL A 80 1.31 -3.71 5.60
N ILE A 81 1.76 -3.68 4.35
CA ILE A 81 1.54 -2.57 3.41
C ILE A 81 0.65 -3.08 2.28
N ALA A 82 -0.53 -2.49 2.14
CA ALA A 82 -1.49 -2.82 1.09
C ALA A 82 -1.31 -1.87 -0.08
N ILE A 83 -0.80 -2.35 -1.22
CA ILE A 83 -0.54 -1.56 -2.42
C ILE A 83 -1.59 -1.87 -3.48
N GLY A 84 -2.31 -0.84 -3.93
CA GLY A 84 -3.33 -0.96 -4.95
C GLY A 84 -3.61 0.34 -5.70
N CYS A 85 -4.38 0.21 -6.78
CA CYS A 85 -4.84 1.35 -7.56
C CYS A 85 -6.23 1.06 -8.11
N VAL A 86 -7.18 1.95 -7.84
CA VAL A 86 -8.53 1.92 -8.40
C VAL A 86 -8.75 3.21 -9.19
N ILE A 87 -9.02 3.07 -10.49
CA ILE A 87 -9.28 4.20 -11.39
C ILE A 87 -10.77 4.20 -11.74
N LYS A 88 -11.37 5.37 -11.68
CA LYS A 88 -12.80 5.55 -11.91
C LYS A 88 -13.17 5.20 -13.36
N GLY A 89 -14.06 4.23 -13.52
CA GLY A 89 -14.69 3.87 -14.79
C GLY A 89 -16.08 4.45 -14.92
N GLU A 90 -16.85 3.95 -15.91
CA GLU A 90 -18.20 4.44 -16.25
C GLU A 90 -19.28 3.99 -15.26
N THR A 91 -19.02 2.99 -14.47
CA THR A 91 -20.00 2.38 -13.57
C THR A 91 -19.71 2.67 -12.09
N LYS A 92 -20.68 2.34 -11.22
CA LYS A 92 -20.50 2.47 -9.77
C LYS A 92 -19.54 1.44 -9.17
N HIS A 93 -18.93 0.58 -9.97
CA HIS A 93 -17.96 -0.42 -9.52
C HIS A 93 -16.81 0.24 -8.75
N PHE A 94 -16.33 1.40 -9.20
CA PHE A 94 -15.32 2.20 -8.52
C PHE A 94 -15.69 2.47 -7.06
N ASP A 95 -16.91 2.96 -6.81
CA ASP A 95 -17.35 3.31 -5.46
C ASP A 95 -17.43 2.09 -4.55
N PHE A 96 -17.89 0.96 -5.09
CA PHE A 96 -17.96 -0.31 -4.32
C PHE A 96 -16.58 -0.84 -3.98
N ILE A 97 -15.62 -0.84 -4.91
CA ILE A 97 -14.27 -1.31 -4.65
C ILE A 97 -13.56 -0.40 -3.66
N CYS A 98 -13.62 0.92 -3.84
CA CYS A 98 -13.01 1.87 -2.92
C CYS A 98 -13.55 1.72 -1.49
N ASN A 99 -14.89 1.63 -1.35
CA ASN A 99 -15.53 1.46 -0.06
C ASN A 99 -15.18 0.12 0.60
N ALA A 100 -15.26 -0.98 -0.15
CA ALA A 100 -14.96 -2.32 0.37
C ALA A 100 -13.50 -2.42 0.82
N THR A 101 -12.56 -1.95 0.01
CA THR A 101 -11.12 -2.00 0.31
C THR A 101 -10.79 -1.14 1.53
N SER A 102 -11.25 0.12 1.56
CA SER A 102 -10.95 1.03 2.67
C SER A 102 -11.55 0.57 4.00
N ASN A 103 -12.81 0.13 3.99
CA ASN A 103 -13.47 -0.39 5.19
C ASN A 103 -12.85 -1.72 5.63
N GLY A 104 -12.57 -2.63 4.70
CA GLY A 104 -11.92 -3.90 5.02
C GLY A 104 -10.54 -3.71 5.66
N ILE A 105 -9.71 -2.82 5.12
CA ILE A 105 -8.38 -2.52 5.69
C ILE A 105 -8.54 -1.83 7.05
N LYS A 106 -9.49 -0.92 7.21
CA LYS A 106 -9.81 -0.32 8.52
C LYS A 106 -10.19 -1.41 9.54
N ASP A 107 -11.01 -2.39 9.15
CA ASP A 107 -11.42 -3.49 10.05
C ASP A 107 -10.24 -4.40 10.42
N LEU A 108 -9.30 -4.64 9.50
CA LEU A 108 -8.05 -5.35 9.78
C LEU A 108 -7.17 -4.59 10.79
N ASN A 109 -7.14 -3.26 10.74
CA ASN A 109 -6.40 -2.45 11.71
C ASN A 109 -7.04 -2.49 13.11
N VAL A 110 -8.35 -2.63 13.20
CA VAL A 110 -9.07 -2.69 14.50
C VAL A 110 -8.98 -4.08 15.12
N ASN A 111 -9.03 -5.13 14.30
CA ASN A 111 -9.18 -6.52 14.77
C ASN A 111 -7.96 -7.40 14.51
N GLY A 112 -6.96 -6.91 13.78
CA GLY A 112 -5.77 -7.67 13.40
C GLY A 112 -4.63 -7.59 14.41
N ASN A 113 -3.58 -8.38 14.17
CA ASN A 113 -2.44 -8.52 15.08
C ASN A 113 -1.35 -7.46 14.84
N CYS A 114 -1.30 -6.85 13.66
CA CYS A 114 -0.38 -5.79 13.31
C CYS A 114 -1.04 -4.78 12.36
N PRO A 115 -0.53 -3.55 12.26
CA PRO A 115 -1.13 -2.53 11.40
C PRO A 115 -1.05 -2.88 9.92
N VAL A 116 -2.07 -2.46 9.17
CA VAL A 116 -2.11 -2.49 7.71
C VAL A 116 -2.09 -1.06 7.19
N ILE A 117 -1.02 -0.69 6.49
CA ILE A 117 -0.85 0.64 5.90
C ILE A 117 -1.60 0.69 4.57
N PHE A 118 -2.48 1.67 4.42
CA PHE A 118 -3.30 1.85 3.23
C PHE A 118 -2.51 2.64 2.16
N CYS A 119 -1.86 1.93 1.23
CA CYS A 119 -1.17 2.48 0.06
C CYS A 119 -2.00 2.18 -1.20
N VAL A 120 -3.23 2.70 -1.25
CA VAL A 120 -4.16 2.46 -2.37
C VAL A 120 -4.58 3.78 -2.98
N LEU A 121 -4.23 3.97 -4.25
CA LEU A 121 -4.69 5.12 -5.03
C LEU A 121 -6.14 4.92 -5.45
N THR A 122 -6.93 6.00 -5.37
CA THR A 122 -8.35 6.02 -5.76
C THR A 122 -8.59 7.28 -6.60
N ASP A 123 -8.18 7.21 -7.87
CA ASP A 123 -8.11 8.36 -8.76
C ASP A 123 -9.24 8.37 -9.80
N ASN A 124 -9.58 9.55 -10.28
CA ASN A 124 -10.59 9.69 -11.32
C ASN A 124 -10.04 9.37 -12.72
N THR A 125 -8.73 9.53 -12.95
CA THR A 125 -8.08 9.27 -14.24
C THR A 125 -6.74 8.56 -14.06
N LEU A 126 -6.28 7.90 -15.13
CA LEU A 126 -4.97 7.26 -15.17
C LEU A 126 -3.82 8.27 -14.96
N GLU A 127 -3.94 9.48 -15.51
CA GLU A 127 -2.92 10.53 -15.37
C GLU A 127 -2.74 10.95 -13.90
N GLN A 128 -3.83 10.92 -13.12
CA GLN A 128 -3.76 11.21 -11.69
C GLN A 128 -3.01 10.13 -10.93
N SER A 129 -3.19 8.87 -11.30
CA SER A 129 -2.46 7.74 -10.71
C SER A 129 -0.98 7.79 -11.07
N ILE A 130 -0.63 8.01 -12.35
CA ILE A 130 0.76 8.17 -12.80
C ILE A 130 1.45 9.33 -12.05
N ALA A 131 0.75 10.45 -11.88
CA ALA A 131 1.32 11.60 -11.16
C ALA A 131 1.68 11.29 -9.70
N ARG A 132 1.07 10.26 -9.08
CA ARG A 132 1.21 9.87 -7.66
C ARG A 132 2.01 8.59 -7.44
N SER A 133 2.35 7.87 -8.51
CA SER A 133 3.15 6.65 -8.44
C SER A 133 4.61 6.86 -8.87
N GLY A 134 5.15 8.06 -8.69
CA GLY A 134 6.51 8.41 -9.09
C GLY A 134 6.60 9.55 -10.10
N GLY A 135 5.43 10.08 -10.57
CA GLY A 135 5.37 11.22 -11.47
C GLY A 135 5.48 12.57 -10.74
N LYS A 136 4.66 13.54 -11.12
CA LYS A 136 4.74 14.95 -10.65
C LYS A 136 4.71 15.10 -9.11
N PHE A 137 4.00 14.22 -8.41
CA PHE A 137 3.84 14.29 -6.96
C PHE A 137 4.73 13.32 -6.20
N GLY A 138 5.57 12.56 -6.92
CA GLY A 138 6.44 11.53 -6.34
C GLY A 138 5.67 10.23 -6.00
N ASN A 139 6.30 9.46 -5.18
CA ASN A 139 5.79 8.17 -4.68
C ASN A 139 6.06 8.11 -3.17
#